data_7aedffee95438c4c8533b4ebe8258b4a
#
_entry.id   7aedffee95438c4c8533b4ebe8258b4a
#
_cell.length_a   1.000
_cell.length_b   1.000
_cell.length_c   1.000
_cell.angle_alpha   90.00
_cell.angle_beta   90.00
_cell.angle_gamma   90.00
#
_symmetry.space_group_name_H-M   'P 1'
#
loop_
_entity.id
_entity.type
_entity.pdbx_description
1 polymer ?
#
loop_
_entity_poly.entity_id
_entity_poly.type
_entity_poly.pdbx_seq_one_letter_code
_entity_poly.pdbx_strand_id
1 'polypeptide(L)'
;MGLGETMEDRIDMALDIRALGVKSIPVNLLNPIKGTPYEKNPILSGDVFCRILAIYRFLIPDGDIRLAGGRGLVGDQGERCFRSGANAAISGDMLTTAGITVATDLALVKKLGYEVIL
;
A
#
# COMPACT_ATOMS: atom_id res chain seq x y z
N MET A 1 3.93 6.31 3.15
CA MET A 1 3.60 6.22 4.58
C MET A 1 4.87 5.90 5.36
N GLY A 2 5.09 6.53 6.49
CA GLY A 2 6.32 6.38 7.29
C GLY A 2 7.34 7.50 7.13
N LEU A 3 6.95 8.64 6.58
CA LEU A 3 7.82 9.82 6.41
C LEU A 3 7.90 10.71 7.68
N GLY A 4 7.19 10.35 8.74
CA GLY A 4 7.04 11.15 9.95
C GLY A 4 5.65 11.79 10.11
N GLU A 5 4.75 11.55 9.17
CA GLU A 5 3.37 11.99 9.20
C GLU A 5 2.58 11.31 10.33
N THR A 6 1.62 12.03 10.87
CA THR A 6 0.69 11.52 11.89
C THR A 6 -0.46 10.75 11.24
N MET A 7 -1.25 10.03 12.05
CA MET A 7 -2.48 9.40 11.55
C MET A 7 -3.49 10.45 11.10
N GLU A 8 -3.55 11.60 11.76
CA GLU A 8 -4.41 12.72 11.36
C GLU A 8 -4.01 13.25 9.98
N ASP A 9 -2.73 13.44 9.70
CA ASP A 9 -2.23 13.83 8.38
C ASP A 9 -2.68 12.85 7.29
N ARG A 10 -2.66 11.54 7.59
CA ARG A 10 -3.09 10.49 6.65
C ARG A 10 -4.57 10.55 6.36
N ILE A 11 -5.38 10.81 7.39
CA ILE A 11 -6.83 10.96 7.26
C ILE A 11 -7.17 12.22 6.46
N ASP A 12 -6.53 13.34 6.76
CA ASP A 12 -6.72 14.59 6.03
C ASP A 12 -6.37 14.44 4.56
N MET A 13 -5.26 13.77 4.24
CA MET A 13 -4.90 13.45 2.86
C MET A 13 -5.97 12.59 2.17
N ALA A 14 -6.53 11.59 2.83
CA ALA A 14 -7.59 10.75 2.28
C ALA A 14 -8.85 11.56 1.99
N LEU A 15 -9.21 12.48 2.87
CA LEU A 15 -10.36 13.38 2.68
C LEU A 15 -10.16 14.33 1.51
N ASP A 16 -8.96 14.89 1.35
CA ASP A 16 -8.62 15.74 0.21
C ASP A 16 -8.68 14.97 -1.12
N ILE A 17 -8.12 13.77 -1.15
CA ILE A 17 -8.16 12.85 -2.31
C ILE A 17 -9.61 12.56 -2.68
N ARG A 18 -10.46 12.27 -1.70
CA ARG A 18 -11.89 12.04 -1.89
C ARG A 18 -12.58 13.27 -2.48
N ALA A 19 -12.31 14.44 -1.92
CA ALA A 19 -12.90 15.70 -2.38
C ALA A 19 -12.51 16.03 -3.83
N LEU A 20 -11.31 15.65 -4.26
CA LEU A 20 -10.84 15.80 -5.63
C LEU A 20 -11.41 14.75 -6.60
N GLY A 21 -12.13 13.74 -6.11
CA GLY A 21 -12.70 12.69 -6.95
C GLY A 21 -11.68 11.70 -7.52
N VAL A 22 -10.50 11.62 -6.93
CA VAL A 22 -9.44 10.68 -7.37
C VAL A 22 -9.87 9.24 -7.11
N LYS A 23 -9.73 8.38 -8.11
CA LYS A 23 -10.19 6.99 -8.04
C LYS A 23 -9.04 5.97 -7.89
N SER A 24 -7.85 6.28 -8.31
CA SER A 24 -6.69 5.36 -8.20
C SER A 24 -5.66 5.96 -7.26
N ILE A 25 -5.42 5.27 -6.14
CA ILE A 25 -4.67 5.79 -5.01
C ILE A 25 -3.53 4.81 -4.70
N PRO A 26 -2.31 5.08 -5.18
CA PRO A 26 -1.16 4.29 -4.79
C PRO A 26 -0.76 4.60 -3.35
N VAL A 27 -0.58 3.56 -2.55
CA VAL A 27 -0.11 3.66 -1.16
C VAL A 27 1.23 2.96 -1.05
N ASN A 28 2.25 3.73 -0.66
CA ASN A 28 3.61 3.24 -0.47
C ASN A 28 3.92 3.11 1.01
N LEU A 29 4.65 2.06 1.36
CA LEU A 29 5.32 1.91 2.65
C LEU A 29 6.79 2.30 2.48
N LEU A 30 7.25 3.28 3.24
CA LEU A 30 8.64 3.74 3.15
C LEU A 30 9.60 2.59 3.45
N ASN A 31 10.49 2.35 2.51
CA ASN A 31 11.68 1.51 2.70
C ASN A 31 12.87 2.44 2.91
N PRO A 32 13.38 2.60 4.15
CA PRO A 32 14.50 3.50 4.42
C PRO A 32 15.76 3.03 3.69
N ILE A 33 16.33 3.93 2.87
CA ILE A 33 17.54 3.64 2.09
C ILE A 33 18.68 4.50 2.63
N LYS A 34 19.84 3.87 2.85
CA LYS A 34 21.06 4.56 3.30
C LYS A 34 21.43 5.70 2.33
N GLY A 35 21.81 6.84 2.88
CA GLY A 35 22.17 8.02 2.11
C GLY A 35 20.98 8.91 1.73
N THR A 36 19.76 8.55 2.13
CA THR A 36 18.58 9.40 1.92
C THR A 36 18.21 10.15 3.21
N PRO A 37 17.43 11.26 3.12
CA PRO A 37 16.97 11.99 4.30
C PRO A 37 16.19 11.15 5.31
N TYR A 38 15.57 10.05 4.86
CA TYR A 38 14.73 9.18 5.68
C TYR A 38 15.40 7.85 6.07
N GLU A 39 16.72 7.72 5.88
CA GLU A 39 17.44 6.47 6.15
C GLU A 39 17.27 5.93 7.57
N LYS A 40 17.03 6.82 8.54
CA LYS A 40 16.87 6.49 9.96
C LYS A 40 15.42 6.37 10.41
N ASN A 41 14.45 6.56 9.51
CA ASN A 41 13.06 6.44 9.88
C ASN A 41 12.74 4.97 10.19
N PRO A 42 11.97 4.69 11.27
CA PRO A 42 11.51 3.34 11.54
C PRO A 42 10.52 2.91 10.45
N ILE A 43 10.60 1.65 10.03
CA ILE A 43 9.61 1.05 9.13
C ILE A 43 8.30 0.89 9.91
N LEU A 44 7.18 1.33 9.32
CA LEU A 44 5.87 1.10 9.91
C LEU A 44 5.59 -0.40 10.01
N SER A 45 4.99 -0.82 11.11
CA SER A 45 4.54 -2.21 11.25
C SER A 45 3.46 -2.56 10.23
N GLY A 46 3.37 -3.85 9.88
CA GLY A 46 2.29 -4.33 9.01
C GLY A 46 0.90 -4.04 9.56
N ASP A 47 0.72 -4.06 10.89
CA ASP A 47 -0.55 -3.75 11.53
C ASP A 47 -0.96 -2.29 11.33
N VAL A 48 -0.02 -1.36 11.50
CA VAL A 48 -0.27 0.07 11.25
C VAL A 48 -0.57 0.30 9.78
N PHE A 49 0.19 -0.31 8.87
CA PHE A 49 -0.03 -0.17 7.44
C PHE A 49 -1.40 -0.71 7.00
N CYS A 50 -1.79 -1.88 7.49
CA CYS A 50 -3.12 -2.43 7.25
C CYS A 50 -4.24 -1.55 7.79
N ARG A 51 -4.04 -0.93 8.96
CA ARG A 51 -4.99 0.03 9.52
C ARG A 51 -5.16 1.26 8.63
N ILE A 52 -4.07 1.78 8.07
CA ILE A 52 -4.12 2.90 7.10
C ILE A 52 -4.95 2.51 5.88
N LEU A 53 -4.72 1.33 5.31
CA LEU A 53 -5.48 0.84 4.16
C LEU A 53 -6.96 0.70 4.46
N ALA A 54 -7.31 0.19 5.63
CA ALA A 54 -8.70 0.06 6.08
C ALA A 54 -9.37 1.43 6.23
N ILE A 55 -8.69 2.42 6.82
CA ILE A 55 -9.18 3.79 6.94
C ILE A 55 -9.43 4.38 5.55
N TYR A 56 -8.49 4.23 4.62
CA TYR A 56 -8.63 4.71 3.25
C TYR A 56 -9.82 4.04 2.55
N ARG A 57 -10.01 2.74 2.75
CA ARG A 57 -11.17 2.03 2.19
C ARG A 57 -12.50 2.56 2.74
N PHE A 58 -12.60 2.84 4.03
CA PHE A 58 -13.81 3.43 4.62
C PHE A 58 -14.07 4.85 4.10
N LEU A 59 -13.03 5.66 3.94
CA LEU A 59 -13.18 7.04 3.47
C LEU A 59 -13.40 7.13 1.96
N ILE A 60 -12.86 6.19 1.19
CA ILE A 60 -12.94 6.15 -0.28
C ILE A 60 -13.42 4.75 -0.71
N PRO A 61 -14.71 4.45 -0.50
CA PRO A 61 -15.21 3.08 -0.65
C PRO A 61 -15.18 2.56 -2.11
N ASP A 62 -15.21 3.45 -3.09
CA ASP A 62 -15.23 3.14 -4.52
C ASP A 62 -13.88 3.38 -5.23
N GLY A 63 -12.82 3.64 -4.47
CA GLY A 63 -11.49 3.87 -5.03
C GLY A 63 -10.67 2.59 -5.22
N ASP A 64 -9.72 2.64 -6.14
CA ASP A 64 -8.69 1.62 -6.27
C ASP A 64 -7.51 1.95 -5.34
N ILE A 65 -7.48 1.30 -4.19
CA ILE A 65 -6.37 1.42 -3.24
C ILE A 65 -5.29 0.45 -3.68
N ARG A 66 -4.22 1.00 -4.22
CA ARG A 66 -3.16 0.27 -4.92
C ARG A 66 -1.93 0.10 -4.04
N LEU A 67 -1.56 -1.14 -3.77
CA LEU A 67 -0.29 -1.45 -3.14
C LEU A 67 0.85 -1.18 -4.12
N ALA A 68 1.81 -0.37 -3.71
CA ALA A 68 2.94 0.04 -4.52
C ALA A 68 4.27 -0.25 -3.80
N GLY A 69 5.18 0.71 -3.69
CA GLY A 69 6.48 0.48 -3.06
C GLY A 69 6.40 0.02 -1.61
N GLY A 70 7.35 -0.82 -1.20
CA GLY A 70 7.49 -1.29 0.17
C GLY A 70 6.58 -2.44 0.59
N ARG A 71 5.73 -2.96 -0.29
CA ARG A 71 4.80 -4.06 0.02
C ARG A 71 5.51 -5.30 0.59
N GLY A 72 6.70 -5.62 0.09
CA GLY A 72 7.51 -6.72 0.57
C GLY A 72 7.93 -6.62 2.05
N LEU A 73 7.92 -5.41 2.62
CA LEU A 73 8.26 -5.19 4.03
C LEU A 73 7.17 -5.69 5.00
N VAL A 74 5.97 -5.96 4.52
CA VAL A 74 4.86 -6.47 5.35
C VAL A 74 5.08 -7.94 5.75
N GLY A 75 5.89 -8.69 5.02
CA GLY A 75 6.31 -10.05 5.36
C GLY A 75 5.41 -11.17 4.83
N ASP A 76 4.20 -10.86 4.34
CA ASP A 76 3.24 -11.81 3.77
C ASP A 76 2.90 -11.50 2.31
N GLN A 77 3.79 -10.78 1.62
CA GLN A 77 3.61 -10.33 0.24
C GLN A 77 2.40 -9.43 0.01
N GLY A 78 1.83 -8.90 1.09
CA GLY A 78 0.67 -8.02 1.06
C GLY A 78 -0.68 -8.73 1.23
N GLU A 79 -0.71 -10.01 1.61
CA GLU A 79 -1.96 -10.74 1.83
C GLU A 79 -2.88 -9.98 2.81
N ARG A 80 -2.36 -9.57 3.96
CA ARG A 80 -3.13 -8.80 4.95
C ARG A 80 -3.58 -7.44 4.44
N CYS A 81 -2.80 -6.83 3.55
CA CYS A 81 -3.16 -5.56 2.93
C CYS A 81 -4.40 -5.69 2.05
N PHE A 82 -4.48 -6.74 1.24
CA PHE A 82 -5.69 -7.03 0.45
C PHE A 82 -6.90 -7.32 1.35
N ARG A 83 -6.71 -8.06 2.44
CA ARG A 83 -7.79 -8.30 3.41
C ARG A 83 -8.21 -7.05 4.18
N SER A 84 -7.38 -6.01 4.20
CA SER A 84 -7.61 -4.75 4.91
C SER A 84 -8.17 -3.63 4.03
N GLY A 85 -8.44 -3.89 2.74
CA GLY A 85 -9.10 -2.92 1.88
C GLY A 85 -8.38 -2.56 0.60
N ALA A 86 -7.12 -2.97 0.39
CA ALA A 86 -6.46 -2.84 -0.91
C ALA A 86 -7.14 -3.74 -1.94
N ASN A 87 -7.27 -3.25 -3.18
CA ASN A 87 -7.87 -3.99 -4.28
C ASN A 87 -7.08 -3.85 -5.59
N ALA A 88 -5.91 -3.28 -5.54
CA ALA A 88 -4.99 -3.17 -6.67
C ALA A 88 -3.54 -3.31 -6.19
N ALA A 89 -2.64 -3.64 -7.07
CA ALA A 89 -1.22 -3.70 -6.78
C ALA A 89 -0.37 -3.44 -8.02
N ILE A 90 0.82 -2.91 -7.81
CA ILE A 90 1.90 -2.90 -8.79
C ILE A 90 2.71 -4.17 -8.56
N SER A 91 2.95 -4.92 -9.62
CA SER A 91 3.68 -6.19 -9.59
C SER A 91 4.97 -6.10 -10.38
N GLY A 92 5.94 -6.91 -10.00
CA GLY A 92 7.28 -6.90 -10.60
C GLY A 92 8.27 -5.97 -9.91
N ASP A 93 9.45 -5.80 -10.50
CA ASP A 93 10.50 -4.98 -9.91
C ASP A 93 10.14 -3.49 -9.92
N MET A 94 10.53 -2.80 -8.86
CA MET A 94 10.45 -1.35 -8.74
C MET A 94 11.75 -0.72 -9.27
N LEU A 95 11.75 0.61 -9.51
CA LEU A 95 12.92 1.30 -10.05
C LEU A 95 14.19 1.13 -9.20
N THR A 96 14.05 1.04 -7.89
CA THR A 96 15.16 1.05 -6.94
C THR A 96 15.26 -0.19 -6.08
N THR A 97 14.26 -1.08 -6.12
CA THR A 97 14.20 -2.29 -5.28
C THR A 97 13.55 -3.44 -6.03
N ALA A 98 13.96 -4.67 -5.70
CA ALA A 98 13.28 -5.85 -6.18
C ALA A 98 11.81 -5.88 -5.69
N GLY A 99 10.91 -6.24 -6.56
CA GLY A 99 9.48 -6.37 -6.29
C GLY A 99 9.04 -7.82 -6.11
N ILE A 100 7.75 -7.98 -5.93
CA ILE A 100 7.11 -9.31 -5.89
C ILE A 100 6.78 -9.73 -7.33
N THR A 101 7.11 -10.96 -7.69
CA THR A 101 6.92 -11.42 -9.07
C THR A 101 5.43 -11.48 -9.45
N VAL A 102 5.14 -11.30 -10.73
CA VAL A 102 3.76 -11.40 -11.25
C VAL A 102 3.16 -12.77 -10.96
N ALA A 103 3.94 -13.85 -11.09
CA ALA A 103 3.46 -15.20 -10.81
C ALA A 103 3.05 -15.37 -9.34
N THR A 104 3.84 -14.81 -8.42
CA THR A 104 3.52 -14.81 -6.98
C THR A 104 2.23 -14.04 -6.69
N ASP A 105 2.07 -12.87 -7.30
CA ASP A 105 0.88 -12.04 -7.11
C ASP A 105 -0.38 -12.71 -7.67
N LEU A 106 -0.30 -13.30 -8.85
CA LEU A 106 -1.44 -14.03 -9.43
C LEU A 106 -1.87 -15.22 -8.55
N ALA A 107 -0.91 -15.94 -7.98
CA ALA A 107 -1.19 -17.02 -7.05
C ALA A 107 -1.86 -16.52 -5.76
N LEU A 108 -1.38 -15.40 -5.21
CA LEU A 108 -1.96 -14.78 -4.02
C LEU A 108 -3.40 -14.29 -4.27
N VAL A 109 -3.62 -13.56 -5.35
CA VAL A 109 -4.93 -13.02 -5.73
C VAL A 109 -5.95 -14.15 -5.91
N LYS A 110 -5.55 -15.22 -6.59
CA LYS A 110 -6.38 -16.43 -6.75
C LYS A 110 -6.69 -17.11 -5.42
N LYS A 111 -5.70 -17.24 -4.53
CA LYS A 111 -5.87 -17.79 -3.17
C LYS A 111 -6.90 -16.99 -2.37
N LEU A 112 -6.94 -15.67 -2.55
CA LEU A 112 -7.87 -14.77 -1.88
C LEU A 112 -9.28 -14.76 -2.51
N GLY A 113 -9.48 -15.44 -3.63
CA GLY A 113 -10.76 -15.52 -4.32
C GLY A 113 -11.08 -14.30 -5.19
N TYR A 114 -10.06 -13.50 -5.55
CA TYR A 114 -10.22 -12.35 -6.43
C TYR A 114 -9.96 -12.71 -7.89
N GLU A 115 -10.61 -11.98 -8.77
CA GLU A 115 -10.29 -11.94 -10.20
C GLU A 115 -9.39 -10.75 -10.52
N VAL A 116 -8.47 -10.95 -11.47
CA VAL A 116 -7.62 -9.87 -11.97
C VAL A 116 -8.30 -9.22 -13.16
N ILE A 117 -8.54 -7.92 -13.05
CA ILE A 117 -9.02 -7.06 -14.13
C ILE A 117 -7.86 -6.17 -14.55
N LEU A 118 -7.46 -6.25 -15.80
CA LEU A 118 -6.38 -5.47 -16.39
C LEU A 118 -6.92 -4.23 -17.12
#